data_2f58385045b129852384c81ec685a3b3
#
_entry.id   2f58385045b129852384c81ec685a3b3
#
_cell.length_a   1.000
_cell.length_b   1.000
_cell.length_c   1.000
_cell.angle_alpha   90.00
_cell.angle_beta   90.00
_cell.angle_gamma   90.00
#
_symmetry.space_group_name_H-M   'P 1'
#
loop_
_entity.id
_entity.type
_entity.pdbx_description
1 polymer ?
#
loop_
_entity_poly.entity_id
_entity_poly.type
_entity_poly.pdbx_seq_one_letter_code
_entity_poly.pdbx_strand_id
1 'polypeptide(L)'
;PGGVMSMVQVPGSDGQFLATHKFYSPNDSKEAKIVIVTPKAQGGWEVRTLVELPFVHRFDILQSGSDYYLIACALKSGHEFKDDWSMPGKIFAARLPKNLSEFNEENQLKLTVIKEGMLKNHGYCRIEENGQYSALVCAENGIFRCYPPKPGQENWKIEDVLSVPASDAVLVDFDGDGEKELAVLAPFHGSSISIYKKTAGSYTKVYEYEKPAEFAHAIYGGDLLGEPALVVGYRKAERNLLMFTFNKDTGKYESRILDEGRGPTNVYHFVKDGKDYLVSANRETDEIALYEITK
;
A
#
# COMPACT_ATOMS: atom_id res chain seq x y z
N PRO A 1 -14.01 -14.38 -11.63
CA PRO A 1 -13.45 -13.11 -11.21
C PRO A 1 -12.89 -13.24 -9.80
N GLY A 2 -11.76 -12.59 -9.55
CA GLY A 2 -10.99 -12.66 -8.30
C GLY A 2 -9.62 -12.03 -8.52
N GLY A 3 -8.69 -12.30 -7.58
CA GLY A 3 -7.35 -11.73 -7.65
C GLY A 3 -7.34 -10.21 -7.39
N VAL A 4 -8.09 -9.77 -6.37
CA VAL A 4 -8.15 -8.37 -5.96
C VAL A 4 -7.06 -8.10 -4.92
N MET A 5 -6.16 -7.16 -5.22
CA MET A 5 -5.07 -6.74 -4.33
C MET A 5 -5.27 -5.32 -3.81
N SER A 6 -5.87 -4.45 -4.61
CA SER A 6 -6.16 -3.06 -4.26
C SER A 6 -7.58 -2.69 -4.67
N MET A 7 -8.23 -1.88 -3.86
CA MET A 7 -9.53 -1.27 -4.14
C MET A 7 -9.48 0.19 -3.71
N VAL A 8 -9.88 1.11 -4.59
CA VAL A 8 -9.83 2.55 -4.33
C VAL A 8 -11.12 3.21 -4.85
N GLN A 9 -11.82 3.94 -3.99
CA GLN A 9 -13.02 4.67 -4.38
C GLN A 9 -12.66 5.76 -5.40
N VAL A 10 -13.47 5.90 -6.45
CA VAL A 10 -13.34 7.01 -7.41
C VAL A 10 -13.87 8.27 -6.75
N PRO A 11 -13.04 9.32 -6.60
CA PRO A 11 -13.45 10.55 -5.94
C PRO A 11 -14.65 11.23 -6.62
N GLY A 12 -15.60 11.69 -5.82
CA GLY A 12 -16.80 12.38 -6.31
C GLY A 12 -17.82 11.49 -7.01
N SER A 13 -17.63 10.16 -7.00
CA SER A 13 -18.60 9.20 -7.53
C SER A 13 -19.56 8.70 -6.46
N ASP A 14 -20.72 8.19 -6.90
CA ASP A 14 -21.69 7.52 -6.03
C ASP A 14 -21.37 6.02 -5.96
N GLY A 15 -20.39 5.68 -5.11
CA GLY A 15 -19.98 4.30 -4.82
C GLY A 15 -19.18 3.59 -5.92
N GLN A 16 -18.76 4.28 -6.98
CA GLN A 16 -17.87 3.70 -7.99
C GLN A 16 -16.45 3.56 -7.41
N PHE A 17 -15.79 2.45 -7.69
CA PHE A 17 -14.41 2.22 -7.28
C PHE A 17 -13.60 1.51 -8.37
N LEU A 18 -12.29 1.65 -8.28
CA LEU A 18 -11.34 0.88 -9.07
C LEU A 18 -10.88 -0.34 -8.26
N ALA A 19 -10.61 -1.45 -8.94
CA ALA A 19 -10.09 -2.67 -8.32
C ALA A 19 -9.06 -3.35 -9.20
N THR A 20 -8.06 -3.99 -8.58
CA THR A 20 -7.22 -4.97 -9.28
C THR A 20 -8.06 -6.20 -9.60
N HIS A 21 -7.87 -6.77 -10.78
CA HIS A 21 -8.53 -7.99 -11.21
C HIS A 21 -7.50 -8.96 -11.80
N LYS A 22 -7.65 -10.26 -11.55
CA LYS A 22 -6.78 -11.34 -12.04
C LYS A 22 -5.32 -11.28 -11.53
N PHE A 23 -5.08 -10.73 -10.37
CA PHE A 23 -3.80 -10.90 -9.68
C PHE A 23 -3.92 -12.02 -8.64
N TYR A 24 -3.58 -13.24 -8.97
CA TYR A 24 -3.69 -14.39 -8.05
C TYR A 24 -2.39 -14.65 -7.28
N SER A 25 -1.26 -14.39 -7.90
CA SER A 25 0.08 -14.47 -7.29
C SER A 25 1.09 -13.70 -8.16
N PRO A 26 2.31 -13.45 -7.67
CA PRO A 26 3.38 -12.87 -8.50
C PRO A 26 3.66 -13.61 -9.82
N ASN A 27 3.40 -14.91 -9.85
CA ASN A 27 3.63 -15.76 -11.03
C ASN A 27 2.33 -16.08 -11.80
N ASP A 28 1.19 -15.62 -11.30
CA ASP A 28 -0.12 -15.80 -11.93
C ASP A 28 -0.86 -14.45 -11.94
N SER A 29 -0.33 -13.51 -12.69
CA SER A 29 -0.85 -12.14 -12.81
C SER A 29 -0.51 -11.48 -14.16
N LYS A 30 -0.15 -12.28 -15.17
CA LYS A 30 0.12 -11.76 -16.51
C LYS A 30 -1.12 -11.13 -17.14
N GLU A 31 -2.32 -11.58 -16.77
CA GLU A 31 -3.59 -11.01 -17.21
C GLU A 31 -4.18 -9.98 -16.24
N ALA A 32 -3.39 -9.53 -15.26
CA ALA A 32 -3.86 -8.56 -14.30
C ALA A 32 -4.23 -7.24 -14.97
N LYS A 33 -5.25 -6.60 -14.44
CA LYS A 33 -5.78 -5.33 -14.94
C LYS A 33 -6.41 -4.51 -13.80
N ILE A 34 -6.63 -3.25 -14.05
CA ILE A 34 -7.45 -2.37 -13.20
C ILE A 34 -8.82 -2.26 -13.85
N VAL A 35 -9.85 -2.53 -13.07
CA VAL A 35 -11.25 -2.48 -13.50
C VAL A 35 -12.01 -1.36 -12.79
N ILE A 36 -13.03 -0.84 -13.46
CA ILE A 36 -14.02 0.08 -12.92
C ILE A 36 -15.19 -0.77 -12.44
N VAL A 37 -15.57 -0.61 -11.17
CA VAL A 37 -16.70 -1.29 -10.57
C VAL A 37 -17.75 -0.25 -10.21
N THR A 38 -18.93 -0.36 -10.81
CA THR A 38 -20.04 0.60 -10.65
C THR A 38 -21.24 -0.09 -10.03
N PRO A 39 -21.82 0.43 -8.93
CA PRO A 39 -23.06 -0.12 -8.39
C PRO A 39 -24.22 0.10 -9.36
N LYS A 40 -25.12 -0.88 -9.46
CA LYS A 40 -26.34 -0.79 -10.26
C LYS A 40 -27.53 -0.42 -9.38
N ALA A 41 -28.42 0.43 -9.87
CA ALA A 41 -29.60 0.86 -9.14
C ALA A 41 -30.53 -0.30 -8.69
N GLN A 42 -30.54 -1.40 -9.46
CA GLN A 42 -31.32 -2.60 -9.16
C GLN A 42 -30.56 -3.66 -8.35
N GLY A 43 -29.40 -3.29 -7.78
CA GLY A 43 -28.48 -4.18 -7.09
C GLY A 43 -27.46 -4.85 -8.01
N GLY A 44 -26.36 -5.31 -7.40
CA GLY A 44 -25.22 -5.88 -8.11
C GLY A 44 -24.28 -4.81 -8.68
N TRP A 45 -23.33 -5.25 -9.50
CA TRP A 45 -22.20 -4.47 -9.97
C TRP A 45 -22.04 -4.58 -11.48
N GLU A 46 -21.66 -3.50 -12.12
CA GLU A 46 -21.08 -3.50 -13.46
C GLU A 46 -19.55 -3.45 -13.35
N VAL A 47 -18.86 -4.30 -14.09
CA VAL A 47 -17.39 -4.34 -14.09
C VAL A 47 -16.90 -4.13 -15.52
N ARG A 48 -16.09 -3.08 -15.71
CA ARG A 48 -15.48 -2.73 -17.01
C ARG A 48 -13.97 -2.59 -16.84
N THR A 49 -13.23 -2.86 -17.90
CA THR A 49 -11.77 -2.64 -17.90
C THR A 49 -11.46 -1.15 -17.98
N LEU A 50 -10.63 -0.66 -17.04
CA LEU A 50 -10.02 0.67 -17.13
C LEU A 50 -8.73 0.59 -17.95
N VAL A 51 -7.86 -0.36 -17.60
CA VAL A 51 -6.59 -0.59 -18.29
C VAL A 51 -6.06 -2.00 -17.97
N GLU A 52 -5.55 -2.68 -18.98
CA GLU A 52 -4.75 -3.89 -18.83
C GLU A 52 -3.35 -3.51 -18.38
N LEU A 53 -2.94 -4.03 -17.24
CA LEU A 53 -1.62 -3.78 -16.66
C LEU A 53 -1.10 -5.08 -16.05
N PRO A 54 -0.37 -5.88 -16.82
CA PRO A 54 0.23 -7.12 -16.32
C PRO A 54 1.02 -6.89 -15.02
N PHE A 55 0.84 -7.81 -14.08
CA PHE A 55 1.50 -7.79 -12.76
C PHE A 55 1.21 -6.58 -11.88
N VAL A 56 0.16 -5.81 -12.16
CA VAL A 56 -0.25 -4.72 -11.26
C VAL A 56 -0.62 -5.27 -9.90
N HIS A 57 0.09 -4.78 -8.87
CA HIS A 57 -0.07 -5.23 -7.49
C HIS A 57 -0.76 -4.19 -6.63
N ARG A 58 -0.28 -2.95 -6.67
CA ARG A 58 -0.84 -1.82 -5.95
C ARG A 58 -1.15 -0.69 -6.91
N PHE A 59 -2.20 0.05 -6.61
CA PHE A 59 -2.52 1.31 -7.27
C PHE A 59 -3.32 2.20 -6.32
N ASP A 60 -3.36 3.49 -6.62
CA ASP A 60 -4.17 4.46 -5.88
C ASP A 60 -4.54 5.65 -6.77
N ILE A 61 -5.41 6.52 -6.26
CA ILE A 61 -5.80 7.79 -6.87
C ILE A 61 -5.29 8.92 -5.98
N LEU A 62 -4.35 9.70 -6.47
CA LEU A 62 -3.80 10.87 -5.79
C LEU A 62 -4.45 12.15 -6.32
N GLN A 63 -4.78 13.08 -5.43
CA GLN A 63 -5.29 14.39 -5.79
C GLN A 63 -4.16 15.43 -5.86
N SER A 64 -4.20 16.32 -6.85
CA SER A 64 -3.37 17.52 -6.92
C SER A 64 -4.21 18.69 -7.46
N GLY A 65 -4.52 19.65 -6.61
CA GLY A 65 -5.50 20.69 -6.90
C GLY A 65 -6.88 20.10 -7.21
N SER A 66 -7.41 20.41 -8.39
CA SER A 66 -8.69 19.85 -8.88
C SER A 66 -8.56 18.56 -9.68
N ASP A 67 -7.35 18.09 -9.90
CA ASP A 67 -7.03 16.96 -10.75
C ASP A 67 -6.79 15.68 -9.93
N TYR A 68 -7.10 14.55 -10.55
CA TYR A 68 -6.84 13.22 -10.00
C TYR A 68 -5.87 12.48 -10.90
N TYR A 69 -4.98 11.71 -10.28
CA TYR A 69 -3.95 10.93 -10.95
C TYR A 69 -3.99 9.49 -10.46
N LEU A 70 -4.13 8.55 -11.38
CA LEU A 70 -3.86 7.15 -11.10
C LEU A 70 -2.34 6.97 -11.00
N ILE A 71 -1.88 6.31 -9.94
CA ILE A 71 -0.53 5.76 -9.81
C ILE A 71 -0.65 4.25 -9.65
N ALA A 72 0.12 3.46 -10.40
CA ALA A 72 0.03 2.01 -10.36
C ALA A 72 1.41 1.36 -10.37
N CYS A 73 1.60 0.36 -9.51
CA CYS A 73 2.84 -0.35 -9.29
C CYS A 73 2.72 -1.77 -9.84
N ALA A 74 3.46 -2.08 -10.90
CA ALA A 74 3.60 -3.44 -11.40
C ALA A 74 4.78 -4.12 -10.68
N LEU A 75 4.53 -5.30 -10.12
CA LEU A 75 5.47 -6.05 -9.31
C LEU A 75 6.70 -6.51 -10.09
N LYS A 76 6.50 -6.85 -11.36
CA LYS A 76 7.51 -7.18 -12.38
C LYS A 76 6.97 -6.79 -13.76
N SER A 77 7.82 -6.81 -14.78
CA SER A 77 7.42 -6.52 -16.17
C SER A 77 7.18 -7.78 -17.00
N GLY A 78 7.61 -8.94 -16.51
CA GLY A 78 7.48 -10.22 -17.19
C GLY A 78 8.18 -11.32 -16.41
N HIS A 79 8.16 -12.54 -16.99
CA HIS A 79 8.94 -13.69 -16.57
C HIS A 79 9.07 -14.70 -17.73
N GLU A 80 10.15 -15.43 -17.79
CA GLU A 80 10.36 -16.54 -18.73
C GLU A 80 9.96 -17.87 -18.10
N PHE A 81 10.15 -18.02 -16.79
CA PHE A 81 9.80 -19.21 -16.01
C PHE A 81 9.21 -18.82 -14.65
N LYS A 82 8.64 -19.78 -13.93
CA LYS A 82 8.12 -19.57 -12.59
C LYS A 82 9.22 -19.06 -11.67
N ASP A 83 8.89 -18.06 -10.85
CA ASP A 83 9.81 -17.38 -9.92
C ASP A 83 10.96 -16.59 -10.56
N ASP A 84 10.88 -16.31 -11.85
CA ASP A 84 11.79 -15.39 -12.51
C ASP A 84 11.51 -13.95 -12.09
N TRP A 85 12.54 -13.27 -11.59
CA TRP A 85 12.52 -11.87 -11.16
C TRP A 85 13.51 -11.01 -11.95
N SER A 86 14.01 -11.50 -13.07
CA SER A 86 14.98 -10.78 -13.91
C SER A 86 14.42 -9.54 -14.59
N MET A 87 13.09 -9.46 -14.72
CA MET A 87 12.39 -8.36 -15.37
C MET A 87 11.74 -7.44 -14.31
N PRO A 88 12.44 -6.38 -13.87
CA PRO A 88 11.93 -5.47 -12.82
C PRO A 88 10.58 -4.85 -13.18
N GLY A 89 9.81 -4.53 -12.14
CA GLY A 89 8.57 -3.79 -12.28
C GLY A 89 8.79 -2.33 -12.62
N LYS A 90 7.69 -1.60 -12.71
CA LYS A 90 7.65 -0.17 -13.05
C LYS A 90 6.57 0.53 -12.23
N ILE A 91 6.70 1.84 -12.10
CA ILE A 91 5.63 2.72 -11.64
C ILE A 91 5.03 3.39 -12.87
N PHE A 92 3.72 3.27 -13.00
CA PHE A 92 2.92 3.86 -14.05
C PHE A 92 2.02 4.95 -13.48
N ALA A 93 1.68 5.94 -14.29
CA ALA A 93 0.73 6.96 -13.91
C ALA A 93 -0.09 7.47 -15.10
N ALA A 94 -1.26 8.02 -14.79
CA ALA A 94 -2.08 8.76 -15.75
C ALA A 94 -2.91 9.82 -15.03
N ARG A 95 -3.22 10.93 -15.69
CA ARG A 95 -4.30 11.81 -15.24
C ARG A 95 -5.62 11.07 -15.41
N LEU A 96 -6.40 10.99 -14.33
CA LEU A 96 -7.67 10.29 -14.31
C LEU A 96 -8.80 11.25 -14.68
N PRO A 97 -9.56 11.00 -15.76
CA PRO A 97 -10.71 11.83 -16.09
C PRO A 97 -11.80 11.73 -15.02
N LYS A 98 -12.59 12.79 -14.85
CA LYS A 98 -13.73 12.78 -13.92
C LYS A 98 -14.82 11.79 -14.33
N ASN A 99 -14.98 11.55 -15.63
CA ASN A 99 -15.92 10.59 -16.19
C ASN A 99 -15.16 9.37 -16.72
N LEU A 100 -15.47 8.19 -16.19
CA LEU A 100 -14.86 6.93 -16.60
C LEU A 100 -15.77 6.09 -17.49
N SER A 101 -16.91 6.63 -17.95
CA SER A 101 -17.92 5.88 -18.71
C SER A 101 -17.45 5.39 -20.07
N GLU A 102 -16.46 6.06 -20.65
CA GLU A 102 -15.92 5.73 -21.99
C GLU A 102 -14.91 4.57 -21.96
N PHE A 103 -14.36 4.21 -20.78
CA PHE A 103 -13.35 3.16 -20.70
C PHE A 103 -13.98 1.76 -20.68
N ASN A 104 -13.39 0.90 -21.46
CA ASN A 104 -13.75 -0.51 -21.63
C ASN A 104 -12.55 -1.29 -22.22
N GLU A 105 -12.75 -2.53 -22.66
CA GLU A 105 -11.68 -3.37 -23.24
C GLU A 105 -11.09 -2.80 -24.54
N GLU A 106 -11.87 -2.06 -25.31
CA GLU A 106 -11.43 -1.48 -26.60
C GLU A 106 -10.85 -0.07 -26.44
N ASN A 107 -11.29 0.68 -25.41
CA ASN A 107 -10.83 2.03 -25.10
C ASN A 107 -10.27 2.08 -23.67
N GLN A 108 -8.98 1.96 -23.51
CA GLN A 108 -8.29 1.86 -22.24
C GLN A 108 -7.57 3.16 -21.85
N LEU A 109 -7.43 3.42 -20.55
CA LEU A 109 -6.66 4.53 -20.02
C LEU A 109 -5.19 4.41 -20.44
N LYS A 110 -4.63 5.44 -21.05
CA LYS A 110 -3.21 5.45 -21.44
C LYS A 110 -2.32 5.76 -20.24
N LEU A 111 -1.45 4.83 -19.91
CA LEU A 111 -0.48 4.97 -18.83
C LEU A 111 0.88 5.44 -19.35
N THR A 112 1.55 6.26 -18.56
CA THR A 112 2.94 6.66 -18.76
C THR A 112 3.81 6.01 -17.69
N VAL A 113 4.98 5.50 -18.04
CA VAL A 113 5.97 5.03 -17.08
C VAL A 113 6.65 6.25 -16.46
N ILE A 114 6.60 6.34 -15.13
CA ILE A 114 7.24 7.43 -14.37
C ILE A 114 8.53 6.97 -13.66
N LYS A 115 8.69 5.66 -13.42
CA LYS A 115 9.93 5.08 -12.90
C LYS A 115 10.07 3.62 -13.38
N GLU A 116 11.26 3.27 -13.81
CA GLU A 116 11.66 1.92 -14.22
C GLU A 116 12.60 1.27 -13.22
N GLY A 117 12.90 -0.01 -13.41
CA GLY A 117 13.88 -0.74 -12.60
C GLY A 117 13.42 -1.02 -11.18
N MET A 118 12.11 -1.10 -10.94
CA MET A 118 11.51 -1.35 -9.62
C MET A 118 11.47 -2.86 -9.34
N LEU A 119 12.58 -3.41 -8.86
CA LEU A 119 12.67 -4.85 -8.57
C LEU A 119 11.74 -5.23 -7.42
N LYS A 120 10.83 -6.17 -7.64
CA LYS A 120 9.81 -6.60 -6.68
C LYS A 120 9.03 -5.39 -6.10
N ASN A 121 8.48 -4.58 -6.97
CA ASN A 121 7.73 -3.36 -6.66
C ASN A 121 6.41 -3.68 -5.93
N HIS A 122 6.48 -3.86 -4.61
CA HIS A 122 5.43 -4.49 -3.81
C HIS A 122 4.63 -3.49 -2.97
N GLY A 123 5.32 -2.68 -2.16
CA GLY A 123 4.70 -1.83 -1.16
C GLY A 123 4.20 -0.51 -1.70
N TYR A 124 3.09 -0.06 -1.15
CA TYR A 124 2.49 1.24 -1.46
C TYR A 124 1.79 1.83 -0.24
N CYS A 125 2.08 3.08 0.07
CA CYS A 125 1.38 3.84 1.10
C CYS A 125 1.07 5.26 0.59
N ARG A 126 -0.21 5.66 0.65
CA ARG A 126 -0.62 7.05 0.40
C ARG A 126 -0.25 7.92 1.59
N ILE A 127 0.31 9.09 1.31
CA ILE A 127 0.63 10.12 2.30
C ILE A 127 -0.16 11.37 1.97
N GLU A 128 -0.78 11.92 2.99
CA GLU A 128 -1.40 13.24 2.95
C GLU A 128 -0.73 14.14 3.98
N GLU A 129 -0.14 15.24 3.52
CA GLU A 129 0.53 16.22 4.38
C GLU A 129 0.20 17.63 3.88
N ASN A 130 -0.34 18.46 4.76
CA ASN A 130 -0.72 19.85 4.44
C ASN A 130 -1.63 19.97 3.20
N GLY A 131 -2.56 19.02 3.02
CA GLY A 131 -3.48 18.96 1.87
C GLY A 131 -2.80 18.55 0.56
N GLN A 132 -1.57 18.07 0.60
CA GLN A 132 -0.85 17.53 -0.56
C GLN A 132 -0.76 16.01 -0.45
N TYR A 133 -1.06 15.33 -1.55
CA TYR A 133 -0.93 13.89 -1.65
C TYR A 133 0.41 13.49 -2.25
N SER A 134 0.95 12.40 -1.76
CA SER A 134 2.10 11.70 -2.34
C SER A 134 1.98 10.20 -2.02
N ALA A 135 2.85 9.40 -2.59
CA ALA A 135 2.90 7.97 -2.33
C ALA A 135 4.31 7.54 -1.94
N LEU A 136 4.44 6.67 -0.93
CA LEU A 136 5.62 5.84 -0.76
C LEU A 136 5.45 4.58 -1.61
N VAL A 137 6.48 4.22 -2.36
CA VAL A 137 6.55 3.00 -3.15
C VAL A 137 7.80 2.24 -2.77
N CYS A 138 7.65 0.95 -2.47
CA CYS A 138 8.72 0.11 -1.95
C CYS A 138 9.10 -1.01 -2.92
N ALA A 139 10.40 -1.20 -3.09
CA ALA A 139 10.99 -2.25 -3.91
C ALA A 139 12.29 -2.77 -3.27
N GLU A 140 12.87 -3.84 -3.82
CA GLU A 140 14.17 -4.38 -3.37
C GLU A 140 15.32 -3.36 -3.49
N ASN A 141 15.20 -2.40 -4.38
CA ASN A 141 16.21 -1.37 -4.61
C ASN A 141 15.96 -0.07 -3.86
N GLY A 142 14.93 -0.01 -3.01
CA GLY A 142 14.71 1.15 -2.15
C GLY A 142 13.26 1.56 -1.94
N ILE A 143 13.11 2.65 -1.20
CA ILE A 143 11.85 3.32 -0.93
C ILE A 143 11.86 4.67 -1.62
N PHE A 144 10.82 4.94 -2.38
CA PHE A 144 10.68 6.13 -3.22
C PHE A 144 9.43 6.91 -2.84
N ARG A 145 9.52 8.24 -2.83
CA ARG A 145 8.35 9.10 -2.65
C ARG A 145 7.97 9.74 -3.97
N CYS A 146 6.76 9.46 -4.43
CA CYS A 146 6.21 9.93 -5.69
C CYS A 146 5.17 11.03 -5.43
N TYR A 147 5.37 12.20 -6.03
CA TYR A 147 4.45 13.33 -5.94
C TYR A 147 3.76 13.53 -7.29
N PRO A 148 2.41 13.63 -7.31
CA PRO A 148 1.70 13.91 -8.55
C PRO A 148 2.08 15.30 -9.09
N PRO A 149 1.88 15.55 -10.39
CA PRO A 149 2.13 16.85 -10.99
C PRO A 149 1.36 17.97 -10.27
N LYS A 150 2.02 19.10 -10.03
CA LYS A 150 1.34 20.28 -9.49
C LYS A 150 0.36 20.83 -10.54
N PRO A 151 -0.68 21.59 -10.13
CA PRO A 151 -1.59 22.23 -11.07
C PRO A 151 -0.86 22.98 -12.19
N GLY A 152 -1.20 22.67 -13.45
CA GLY A 152 -0.54 23.25 -14.63
C GLY A 152 0.80 22.62 -15.02
N GLN A 153 1.25 21.58 -14.33
CA GLN A 153 2.44 20.80 -14.67
C GLN A 153 2.06 19.39 -15.13
N GLU A 154 2.98 18.71 -15.82
CA GLU A 154 2.78 17.34 -16.31
C GLU A 154 3.73 16.33 -15.65
N ASN A 155 4.82 16.80 -15.05
CA ASN A 155 5.90 15.95 -14.56
C ASN A 155 5.66 15.52 -13.12
N TRP A 156 5.83 14.24 -12.87
CA TRP A 156 5.94 13.66 -11.53
C TRP A 156 7.30 14.01 -10.93
N LYS A 157 7.32 14.28 -9.62
CA LYS A 157 8.56 14.37 -8.86
C LYS A 157 8.74 13.05 -8.10
N ILE A 158 9.92 12.44 -8.21
CA ILE A 158 10.27 11.20 -7.48
C ILE A 158 11.52 11.47 -6.67
N GLU A 159 11.45 11.14 -5.38
CA GLU A 159 12.55 11.28 -4.43
C GLU A 159 12.95 9.91 -3.91
N ASP A 160 14.25 9.66 -3.81
CA ASP A 160 14.80 8.51 -3.10
C ASP A 160 14.72 8.80 -1.60
N VAL A 161 14.01 7.95 -0.85
CA VAL A 161 13.79 8.13 0.60
C VAL A 161 14.82 7.33 1.39
N LEU A 162 14.97 6.04 1.08
CA LEU A 162 15.89 5.14 1.76
C LEU A 162 16.33 4.01 0.81
N SER A 163 17.64 3.81 0.69
CA SER A 163 18.23 2.79 -0.21
C SER A 163 18.45 1.47 0.55
N VAL A 164 17.37 0.84 0.98
CA VAL A 164 17.36 -0.50 1.58
C VAL A 164 16.29 -1.35 0.90
N PRO A 165 16.48 -2.67 0.79
CA PRO A 165 15.39 -3.54 0.33
C PRO A 165 14.16 -3.37 1.19
N ALA A 166 12.99 -3.16 0.58
CA ALA A 166 11.74 -2.98 1.31
C ALA A 166 10.58 -3.72 0.64
N SER A 167 9.82 -4.44 1.43
CA SER A 167 8.53 -5.02 1.04
C SER A 167 7.43 -3.98 1.11
N ASP A 168 7.38 -3.23 2.21
CA ASP A 168 6.40 -2.17 2.44
C ASP A 168 6.93 -1.15 3.45
N ALA A 169 6.36 0.06 3.48
CA ALA A 169 6.72 1.09 4.45
C ALA A 169 5.58 2.08 4.71
N VAL A 170 5.55 2.63 5.92
CA VAL A 170 4.62 3.69 6.34
C VAL A 170 5.35 4.76 7.15
N LEU A 171 4.77 5.96 7.22
CA LEU A 171 5.26 7.07 8.04
C LEU A 171 4.34 7.26 9.26
N VAL A 172 4.93 7.31 10.46
CA VAL A 172 4.23 7.52 11.74
C VAL A 172 5.08 8.44 12.60
N ASP A 173 4.49 9.47 13.19
CA ASP A 173 5.14 10.32 14.20
C ASP A 173 4.96 9.68 15.58
N PHE A 174 5.82 8.70 15.91
CA PHE A 174 5.66 7.88 17.11
C PHE A 174 5.92 8.66 18.41
N ASP A 175 6.91 9.53 18.44
CA ASP A 175 7.29 10.25 19.64
C ASP A 175 6.63 11.63 19.74
N GLY A 176 5.93 12.07 18.69
CA GLY A 176 5.15 13.30 18.67
C GLY A 176 6.02 14.56 18.54
N ASP A 177 7.21 14.45 17.95
CA ASP A 177 8.09 15.60 17.74
C ASP A 177 7.80 16.37 16.43
N GLY A 178 6.84 15.87 15.62
CA GLY A 178 6.41 16.43 14.34
C GLY A 178 7.17 15.90 13.12
N GLU A 179 8.25 15.15 13.32
CA GLU A 179 9.00 14.45 12.26
C GLU A 179 8.58 12.97 12.26
N LYS A 180 8.01 12.51 11.16
CA LYS A 180 7.54 11.11 11.07
C LYS A 180 8.71 10.14 10.90
N GLU A 181 8.70 9.10 11.71
CA GLU A 181 9.54 7.93 11.54
C GLU A 181 9.03 7.08 10.37
N LEU A 182 9.97 6.39 9.71
CA LEU A 182 9.70 5.46 8.63
C LEU A 182 9.76 4.02 9.16
N ALA A 183 8.60 3.37 9.26
CA ALA A 183 8.51 1.95 9.58
C ALA A 183 8.57 1.11 8.29
N VAL A 184 9.43 0.09 8.27
CA VAL A 184 9.79 -0.68 7.07
C VAL A 184 9.67 -2.17 7.33
N LEU A 185 9.00 -2.88 6.43
CA LEU A 185 9.05 -4.34 6.31
C LEU A 185 10.10 -4.72 5.27
N ALA A 186 11.07 -5.58 5.62
CA ALA A 186 12.22 -5.87 4.77
C ALA A 186 12.71 -7.32 4.89
N PRO A 187 13.32 -7.86 3.83
CA PRO A 187 13.15 -7.49 2.42
C PRO A 187 11.78 -7.92 1.87
N PHE A 188 11.59 -8.01 0.56
CA PHE A 188 10.35 -8.51 -0.04
C PHE A 188 9.92 -9.85 0.56
N HIS A 189 8.74 -9.91 1.18
CA HIS A 189 8.22 -11.04 1.94
C HIS A 189 9.19 -11.56 3.02
N GLY A 190 10.03 -10.67 3.55
CA GLY A 190 11.01 -11.00 4.58
C GLY A 190 10.43 -11.04 5.99
N SER A 191 11.30 -10.95 6.99
CA SER A 191 10.95 -11.12 8.39
C SER A 191 11.35 -9.95 9.30
N SER A 192 11.97 -8.91 8.75
CA SER A 192 12.40 -7.75 9.52
C SER A 192 11.32 -6.67 9.58
N ILE A 193 11.11 -6.11 10.78
CA ILE A 193 10.34 -4.90 11.03
C ILE A 193 11.29 -3.89 11.65
N SER A 194 11.57 -2.80 10.96
CA SER A 194 12.53 -1.78 11.42
C SER A 194 11.89 -0.40 11.41
N ILE A 195 12.30 0.47 12.34
CA ILE A 195 11.89 1.87 12.37
C ILE A 195 13.14 2.75 12.18
N TYR A 196 13.03 3.72 11.30
CA TYR A 196 14.06 4.69 10.98
C TYR A 196 13.59 6.10 11.33
N LYS A 197 14.44 6.85 12.03
CA LYS A 197 14.20 8.26 12.32
C LYS A 197 15.08 9.14 11.43
N LYS A 198 14.53 10.25 10.98
CA LYS A 198 15.28 11.21 10.16
C LYS A 198 16.12 12.09 11.07
N THR A 199 17.42 12.11 10.85
CA THR A 199 18.38 12.93 11.60
C THR A 199 19.30 13.62 10.60
N ALA A 200 19.38 14.94 10.67
CA ALA A 200 20.21 15.77 9.75
C ALA A 200 19.94 15.46 8.25
N GLY A 201 18.69 15.18 7.90
CA GLY A 201 18.26 14.93 6.52
C GLY A 201 18.39 13.47 6.05
N SER A 202 18.93 12.56 6.85
CA SER A 202 19.10 11.14 6.52
C SER A 202 18.37 10.25 7.51
N TYR A 203 17.82 9.12 7.03
CA TYR A 203 17.18 8.12 7.87
C TYR A 203 18.22 7.20 8.53
N THR A 204 18.13 7.05 9.86
CA THR A 204 18.97 6.15 10.66
C THR A 204 18.05 5.15 11.38
N LYS A 205 18.40 3.86 11.35
CA LYS A 205 17.65 2.83 12.07
C LYS A 205 17.74 3.08 13.57
N VAL A 206 16.58 3.22 14.23
CA VAL A 206 16.45 3.46 15.67
C VAL A 206 15.82 2.28 16.41
N TYR A 207 15.14 1.39 15.68
CA TYR A 207 14.53 0.20 16.26
C TYR A 207 14.49 -0.95 15.24
N GLU A 208 14.60 -2.16 15.73
CA GLU A 208 14.35 -3.40 15.00
C GLU A 208 13.63 -4.38 15.92
N TYR A 209 12.56 -5.00 15.44
CA TYR A 209 11.82 -6.00 16.20
C TYR A 209 12.66 -7.25 16.36
N GLU A 210 12.77 -7.73 17.60
CA GLU A 210 13.72 -8.79 17.99
C GLU A 210 13.35 -10.17 17.44
N LYS A 211 12.06 -10.41 17.19
CA LYS A 211 11.57 -11.70 16.70
C LYS A 211 11.36 -11.67 15.19
N PRO A 212 11.64 -12.77 14.47
CA PRO A 212 11.36 -12.80 13.04
C PRO A 212 9.84 -12.80 12.79
N ALA A 213 9.35 -11.81 12.04
CA ALA A 213 7.96 -11.76 11.55
C ALA A 213 7.89 -12.41 10.17
N GLU A 214 7.97 -13.73 10.09
CA GLU A 214 8.17 -14.46 8.83
C GLU A 214 7.06 -14.21 7.81
N PHE A 215 7.46 -13.73 6.62
CA PHE A 215 6.56 -13.31 5.57
C PHE A 215 5.69 -12.11 6.01
N ALA A 216 6.33 -11.04 6.51
CA ALA A 216 5.65 -9.78 6.83
C ALA A 216 4.98 -9.21 5.57
N HIS A 217 3.68 -8.87 5.68
CA HIS A 217 2.90 -8.50 4.50
C HIS A 217 1.87 -7.41 4.76
N ALA A 218 1.14 -7.45 5.87
CA ALA A 218 0.18 -6.41 6.23
C ALA A 218 0.88 -5.30 7.01
N ILE A 219 0.58 -4.04 6.68
CA ILE A 219 1.09 -2.89 7.41
C ILE A 219 0.04 -1.77 7.44
N TYR A 220 -0.09 -1.12 8.59
CA TYR A 220 -0.82 0.13 8.79
C TYR A 220 -0.01 1.02 9.71
N GLY A 221 0.09 2.30 9.41
CA GLY A 221 0.69 3.32 10.26
C GLY A 221 -0.23 4.51 10.39
N GLY A 222 -0.54 4.91 11.63
CA GLY A 222 -1.44 6.02 11.93
C GLY A 222 -1.90 5.99 13.38
N ASP A 223 -2.95 6.74 13.69
CA ASP A 223 -3.50 6.79 15.04
C ASP A 223 -4.43 5.60 15.31
N LEU A 224 -4.29 5.02 16.49
CA LEU A 224 -5.25 4.11 17.09
C LEU A 224 -5.62 4.62 18.49
N LEU A 225 -6.90 4.87 18.73
CA LEU A 225 -7.39 5.45 19.98
C LEU A 225 -6.74 6.79 20.35
N GLY A 226 -6.32 7.57 19.34
CA GLY A 226 -5.63 8.86 19.50
C GLY A 226 -4.13 8.76 19.82
N GLU A 227 -3.53 7.56 19.70
CA GLU A 227 -2.11 7.34 19.91
C GLU A 227 -1.45 6.83 18.62
N PRO A 228 -0.25 7.33 18.24
CA PRO A 228 0.49 6.84 17.08
C PRO A 228 0.83 5.36 17.21
N ALA A 229 0.51 4.59 16.19
CA ALA A 229 0.74 3.16 16.19
C ALA A 229 1.14 2.63 14.81
N LEU A 230 1.91 1.55 14.82
CA LEU A 230 2.18 0.70 13.66
C LEU A 230 1.52 -0.66 13.90
N VAL A 231 0.74 -1.13 12.93
CA VAL A 231 0.19 -2.49 12.94
C VAL A 231 0.84 -3.30 11.83
N VAL A 232 1.36 -4.47 12.15
CA VAL A 232 2.02 -5.38 11.21
C VAL A 232 1.45 -6.77 11.32
N GLY A 233 1.11 -7.36 10.18
CA GLY A 233 0.73 -8.77 10.09
C GLY A 233 1.73 -9.60 9.29
N TYR A 234 1.98 -10.84 9.71
CA TYR A 234 2.86 -11.76 9.02
C TYR A 234 2.23 -13.15 8.86
N ARG A 235 2.63 -13.89 7.83
CA ARG A 235 1.87 -15.02 7.29
C ARG A 235 2.46 -16.39 7.55
N LYS A 236 3.69 -16.48 8.04
CA LYS A 236 4.35 -17.75 8.38
C LYS A 236 4.71 -17.80 9.86
N ALA A 237 5.15 -18.94 10.34
CA ALA A 237 5.42 -19.22 11.75
C ALA A 237 4.19 -18.95 12.62
N GLU A 238 4.26 -18.04 13.59
CA GLU A 238 3.16 -17.73 14.53
C GLU A 238 1.98 -17.02 13.87
N ARG A 239 2.17 -16.38 12.72
CA ARG A 239 1.11 -15.72 11.92
C ARG A 239 0.31 -14.66 12.67
N ASN A 240 1.01 -13.84 13.44
CA ASN A 240 0.39 -12.86 14.34
C ASN A 240 0.06 -11.53 13.63
N LEU A 241 -0.87 -10.80 14.25
CA LEU A 241 -1.09 -9.37 14.06
C LEU A 241 -0.48 -8.63 15.25
N LEU A 242 0.52 -7.81 15.00
CA LEU A 242 1.29 -7.05 15.99
C LEU A 242 0.91 -5.59 15.96
N MET A 243 0.99 -4.92 17.12
CA MET A 243 0.96 -3.47 17.24
C MET A 243 2.23 -2.98 17.90
N PHE A 244 2.78 -1.86 17.40
CA PHE A 244 3.94 -1.17 17.96
C PHE A 244 3.54 0.25 18.32
N THR A 245 3.98 0.70 19.49
CA THR A 245 3.81 2.06 20.01
C THR A 245 5.13 2.56 20.57
N PHE A 246 5.24 3.85 20.80
CA PHE A 246 6.40 4.45 21.47
C PHE A 246 6.02 4.90 22.88
N ASN A 247 6.73 4.37 23.87
CA ASN A 247 6.58 4.76 25.26
C ASN A 247 7.43 6.00 25.53
N LYS A 248 6.80 7.16 25.69
CA LYS A 248 7.48 8.46 25.89
C LYS A 248 8.23 8.54 27.21
N ASP A 249 7.79 7.83 28.26
CA ASP A 249 8.42 7.84 29.57
C ASP A 249 9.75 7.07 29.57
N THR A 250 9.82 5.98 28.81
CA THR A 250 11.01 5.13 28.71
C THR A 250 11.87 5.42 27.49
N GLY A 251 11.34 6.14 26.50
CA GLY A 251 11.99 6.40 25.21
C GLY A 251 12.15 5.13 24.37
N LYS A 252 11.26 4.15 24.50
CA LYS A 252 11.38 2.85 23.83
C LYS A 252 10.15 2.51 23.00
N TYR A 253 10.39 1.79 21.90
CA TYR A 253 9.31 1.14 21.16
C TYR A 253 8.87 -0.13 21.91
N GLU A 254 7.57 -0.32 22.01
CA GLU A 254 6.94 -1.47 22.64
C GLU A 254 6.07 -2.20 21.60
N SER A 255 6.02 -3.52 21.69
CA SER A 255 5.18 -4.35 20.83
C SER A 255 4.19 -5.16 21.66
N ARG A 256 2.99 -5.33 21.09
CA ARG A 256 1.98 -6.23 21.64
C ARG A 256 1.31 -7.03 20.52
N ILE A 257 0.84 -8.21 20.85
CA ILE A 257 0.09 -9.06 19.92
C ILE A 257 -1.39 -8.67 20.02
N LEU A 258 -2.00 -8.35 18.88
CA LEU A 258 -3.43 -8.09 18.76
C LEU A 258 -4.22 -9.37 18.50
N ASP A 259 -3.69 -10.27 17.64
CA ASP A 259 -4.28 -11.59 17.35
C ASP A 259 -3.19 -12.57 16.92
N GLU A 260 -3.44 -13.86 17.09
CA GLU A 260 -2.47 -14.93 16.84
C GLU A 260 -2.99 -15.96 15.81
N GLY A 261 -2.08 -16.51 15.03
CA GLY A 261 -2.33 -17.66 14.17
C GLY A 261 -3.16 -17.40 12.92
N ARG A 262 -3.45 -16.13 12.57
CA ARG A 262 -4.37 -15.78 11.48
C ARG A 262 -3.71 -15.58 10.12
N GLY A 263 -2.46 -15.13 10.07
CA GLY A 263 -1.73 -14.88 8.83
C GLY A 263 -2.27 -13.71 8.02
N PRO A 264 -2.29 -12.50 8.59
CA PRO A 264 -2.82 -11.31 7.91
C PRO A 264 -2.05 -10.97 6.63
N THR A 265 -2.78 -10.71 5.54
CA THR A 265 -2.22 -10.23 4.26
C THR A 265 -2.47 -8.76 4.02
N ASN A 266 -3.47 -8.19 4.66
CA ASN A 266 -3.77 -6.77 4.60
C ASN A 266 -4.47 -6.35 5.88
N VAL A 267 -4.30 -5.10 6.27
CA VAL A 267 -4.97 -4.48 7.41
C VAL A 267 -5.43 -3.09 7.01
N TYR A 268 -6.62 -2.71 7.45
CA TYR A 268 -7.19 -1.40 7.20
C TYR A 268 -7.82 -0.87 8.49
N HIS A 269 -7.54 0.39 8.81
CA HIS A 269 -8.12 1.10 9.95
C HIS A 269 -9.23 2.04 9.51
N PHE A 270 -10.29 2.12 10.30
CA PHE A 270 -11.31 3.14 10.16
C PHE A 270 -11.95 3.47 11.51
N VAL A 271 -12.51 4.67 11.62
CA VAL A 271 -13.29 5.11 12.78
C VAL A 271 -14.77 5.12 12.41
N LYS A 272 -15.60 4.54 13.26
CA LYS A 272 -17.05 4.58 13.13
C LYS A 272 -17.70 4.80 14.50
N ASP A 273 -18.60 5.76 14.56
CA ASP A 273 -19.34 6.12 15.79
C ASP A 273 -18.40 6.40 17.00
N GLY A 274 -17.22 7.00 16.71
CA GLY A 274 -16.21 7.33 17.72
C GLY A 274 -15.39 6.14 18.23
N LYS A 275 -15.48 4.99 17.58
CA LYS A 275 -14.73 3.78 17.89
C LYS A 275 -13.74 3.45 16.77
N ASP A 276 -12.58 2.97 17.15
CA ASP A 276 -11.54 2.52 16.23
C ASP A 276 -11.73 1.06 15.86
N TYR A 277 -11.63 0.78 14.58
CA TYR A 277 -11.75 -0.57 14.02
C TYR A 277 -10.56 -0.91 13.12
N LEU A 278 -10.09 -2.14 13.23
CA LEU A 278 -9.20 -2.75 12.24
C LEU A 278 -9.93 -3.85 11.48
N VAL A 279 -9.84 -3.82 10.16
CA VAL A 279 -10.23 -4.96 9.30
C VAL A 279 -8.97 -5.66 8.85
N SER A 280 -8.90 -6.96 9.05
CA SER A 280 -7.79 -7.80 8.60
C SER A 280 -8.26 -8.85 7.60
N ALA A 281 -7.54 -8.98 6.50
CA ALA A 281 -7.71 -10.09 5.56
C ALA A 281 -6.74 -11.21 5.98
N ASN A 282 -7.25 -12.19 6.69
CA ASN A 282 -6.50 -13.31 7.26
C ASN A 282 -6.47 -14.48 6.26
N ARG A 283 -5.52 -14.44 5.34
CA ARG A 283 -5.46 -15.40 4.23
C ARG A 283 -5.27 -16.84 4.68
N GLU A 284 -4.47 -17.06 5.71
CA GLU A 284 -4.10 -18.41 6.14
C GLU A 284 -5.25 -19.14 6.90
N THR A 285 -6.32 -18.40 7.17
CA THR A 285 -7.56 -18.92 7.80
C THR A 285 -8.82 -18.66 6.97
N ASP A 286 -8.68 -18.15 5.71
CA ASP A 286 -9.78 -17.80 4.81
C ASP A 286 -10.83 -16.89 5.47
N GLU A 287 -10.36 -15.89 6.24
CA GLU A 287 -11.20 -15.06 7.09
C GLU A 287 -11.01 -13.56 6.77
N ILE A 288 -12.09 -12.79 6.90
CA ILE A 288 -12.04 -11.34 7.08
C ILE A 288 -12.46 -11.06 8.52
N ALA A 289 -11.52 -10.61 9.33
CA ALA A 289 -11.78 -10.28 10.73
C ALA A 289 -11.99 -8.78 10.92
N LEU A 290 -12.92 -8.43 11.81
CA LEU A 290 -13.17 -7.06 12.26
C LEU A 290 -12.85 -6.99 13.76
N TYR A 291 -11.94 -6.14 14.14
CA TYR A 291 -11.55 -5.89 15.52
C TYR A 291 -12.04 -4.49 15.94
N GLU A 292 -12.78 -4.39 17.04
CA GLU A 292 -12.97 -3.13 17.75
C GLU A 292 -11.76 -2.94 18.69
N ILE A 293 -11.04 -1.83 18.54
CA ILE A 293 -9.88 -1.54 19.36
C ILE A 293 -10.33 -0.80 20.61
N THR A 294 -9.95 -1.30 21.76
CA THR A 294 -10.27 -0.72 23.07
C THR A 294 -8.99 -0.53 23.90
N LYS A 295 -9.03 0.40 24.85
CA LYS A 295 -7.93 0.64 25.81
C LYS A 295 -7.77 -0.51 26.78
#